data_db0823a6801e1a0ea0e3822fbc9ac794
#
_entry.id   db0823a6801e1a0ea0e3822fbc9ac794
#
_cell.length_a   1.000
_cell.length_b   1.000
_cell.length_c   1.000
_cell.angle_alpha   90.00
_cell.angle_beta   90.00
_cell.angle_gamma   90.00
#
_symmetry.space_group_name_H-M   'P 1'
#
loop_
_entity.id
_entity.type
_entity.pdbx_description
1 polymer ?
#
loop_
_entity_poly.entity_id
_entity_poly.type
_entity_poly.pdbx_seq_one_letter_code
_entity_poly.pdbx_strand_id
1 'polypeptide(L)'
;MDMQARAVYLESRPFKRWYKQYQRESAYRVYLNEITEYVTTTTRPSGVWRVPMARILGLAQTTLGLGLLVEKITDEAGNIAPTVADLARQGKMDEVLSAQLDEFVEDLADAHVVLHDLSPSNIACGLNADGKSGLFLIDGFGVLPLVPVYAWSKRLNRQRIQRKYAEMRAAMARRAREAALRAASRADGSKT
;
A
#
# COMPACT_ATOMS: atom_id res chain seq x y z
N MET A 1 10.94 -23.96 -0.12
CA MET A 1 10.58 -22.62 0.34
C MET A 1 10.68 -21.69 -0.87
N ASP A 2 9.57 -21.61 -1.63
CA ASP A 2 9.56 -20.80 -2.85
C ASP A 2 9.51 -19.33 -2.50
N MET A 3 10.64 -18.65 -2.63
CA MET A 3 10.73 -17.20 -2.56
C MET A 3 10.28 -16.63 -3.90
N GLN A 4 9.01 -16.29 -4.03
CA GLN A 4 8.55 -15.51 -5.17
C GLN A 4 8.71 -14.02 -4.83
N ALA A 5 9.73 -13.42 -5.43
CA ALA A 5 10.02 -12.01 -5.29
C ALA A 5 9.12 -11.19 -6.23
N ARG A 6 8.45 -10.17 -5.70
CA ARG A 6 7.84 -9.12 -6.51
C ARG A 6 8.89 -8.04 -6.75
N ALA A 7 9.42 -7.97 -7.96
CA ALA A 7 10.23 -6.84 -8.37
C ALA A 7 9.33 -5.64 -8.63
N VAL A 8 9.52 -4.56 -7.88
CA VAL A 8 8.90 -3.27 -8.18
C VAL A 8 9.78 -2.57 -9.21
N TYR A 9 9.31 -2.49 -10.45
CA TYR A 9 10.04 -1.86 -11.54
C TYR A 9 9.87 -0.35 -11.51
N LEU A 10 10.99 0.37 -11.52
CA LEU A 10 11.02 1.80 -11.81
C LEU A 10 11.07 2.01 -13.31
N GLU A 11 9.93 2.30 -13.90
CA GLU A 11 9.84 2.71 -15.27
C GLU A 11 10.41 4.13 -15.42
N SER A 12 11.62 4.25 -16.00
CA SER A 12 12.22 5.54 -16.30
C SER A 12 11.62 6.11 -17.59
N ARG A 13 10.69 7.06 -17.48
CA ARG A 13 10.26 7.84 -18.63
C ARG A 13 11.43 8.65 -19.21
N PRO A 14 11.55 8.78 -20.54
CA PRO A 14 12.68 9.49 -21.17
C PRO A 14 12.54 11.00 -20.97
N PHE A 15 13.30 11.58 -20.07
CA PHE A 15 13.46 13.02 -19.94
C PHE A 15 14.94 13.41 -19.94
N LYS A 16 15.26 14.66 -20.34
CA LYS A 16 16.60 15.20 -20.65
C LYS A 16 17.70 14.80 -19.63
N ARG A 17 18.95 14.64 -20.12
CA ARG A 17 20.10 13.99 -19.46
C ARG A 17 20.39 14.41 -17.99
N TRP A 18 20.20 15.69 -17.61
CA TRP A 18 20.35 16.20 -16.26
C TRP A 18 19.20 15.78 -15.33
N TYR A 19 17.99 15.64 -15.87
CA TYR A 19 16.80 15.20 -15.14
C TYR A 19 16.87 13.68 -14.82
N LYS A 20 17.56 12.89 -15.67
CA LYS A 20 17.78 11.45 -15.43
C LYS A 20 18.67 11.19 -14.20
N GLN A 21 19.68 12.01 -13.96
CA GLN A 21 20.55 11.85 -12.78
C GLN A 21 19.79 12.22 -11.50
N TYR A 22 19.05 13.32 -11.52
CA TYR A 22 18.22 13.75 -10.40
C TYR A 22 17.08 12.74 -10.10
N GLN A 23 16.46 12.16 -11.14
CA GLN A 23 15.45 11.11 -10.98
C GLN A 23 16.03 9.81 -10.40
N ARG A 24 17.23 9.42 -10.79
CA ARG A 24 17.89 8.24 -10.20
C ARG A 24 18.14 8.43 -8.70
N GLU A 25 18.66 9.56 -8.30
CA GLU A 25 18.90 9.87 -6.89
C GLU A 25 17.60 9.97 -6.09
N SER A 26 16.54 10.56 -6.65
CA SER A 26 15.24 10.64 -6.00
C SER A 26 14.55 9.26 -5.88
N ALA A 27 14.72 8.40 -6.89
CA ALA A 27 14.20 7.04 -6.85
C ALA A 27 14.88 6.20 -5.77
N TYR A 28 16.21 6.27 -5.64
CA TYR A 28 16.91 5.59 -4.54
C TYR A 28 16.49 6.10 -3.16
N ARG A 29 16.21 7.39 -3.02
CA ARG A 29 15.70 7.96 -1.77
C ARG A 29 14.34 7.37 -1.37
N VAL A 30 13.45 7.12 -2.34
CA VAL A 30 12.16 6.48 -2.05
C VAL A 30 12.39 5.10 -1.45
N TYR A 31 13.21 4.25 -2.07
CA TYR A 31 13.54 2.92 -1.51
C TYR A 31 14.20 2.99 -0.15
N LEU A 32 15.17 3.89 0.03
CA LEU A 32 15.83 4.07 1.33
C LEU A 32 14.84 4.50 2.41
N ASN A 33 13.88 5.36 2.07
CA ASN A 33 12.85 5.79 2.99
C ASN A 33 11.92 4.64 3.38
N GLU A 34 11.52 3.80 2.41
CA GLU A 34 10.70 2.61 2.67
C GLU A 34 11.44 1.61 3.56
N ILE A 35 12.69 1.28 3.23
CA ILE A 35 13.52 0.37 4.04
C ILE A 35 13.71 0.94 5.45
N THR A 36 14.01 2.22 5.57
CA THR A 36 14.22 2.88 6.86
C THR A 36 12.94 2.85 7.70
N GLU A 37 11.80 3.17 7.11
CA GLU A 37 10.52 3.12 7.82
C GLU A 37 10.17 1.69 8.23
N TYR A 38 10.36 0.71 7.34
CA TYR A 38 10.13 -0.71 7.66
C TYR A 38 10.98 -1.15 8.86
N VAL A 39 12.28 -0.92 8.81
CA VAL A 39 13.19 -1.28 9.91
C VAL A 39 12.80 -0.55 11.20
N THR A 40 12.57 0.76 11.11
CA THR A 40 12.21 1.58 12.27
C THR A 40 10.90 1.11 12.91
N THR A 41 9.89 0.81 12.10
CA THR A 41 8.57 0.37 12.59
C THR A 41 8.62 -1.03 13.17
N THR A 42 9.31 -1.96 12.52
CA THR A 42 9.40 -3.36 12.98
C THR A 42 10.29 -3.54 14.19
N THR A 43 11.19 -2.62 14.48
CA THR A 43 12.08 -2.66 15.66
C THR A 43 11.56 -1.84 16.83
N ARG A 44 10.53 -1.02 16.67
CA ARG A 44 9.91 -0.27 17.78
C ARG A 44 9.17 -1.21 18.73
N PRO A 45 9.31 -1.03 20.04
CA PRO A 45 8.43 -1.66 21.02
C PRO A 45 7.06 -0.96 20.96
N SER A 46 6.21 -1.38 20.02
CA SER A 46 4.90 -0.74 19.77
C SER A 46 3.75 -1.36 20.55
N GLY A 47 3.97 -2.51 21.19
CA GLY A 47 2.87 -3.31 21.76
C GLY A 47 1.98 -3.98 20.70
N VAL A 48 2.11 -3.60 19.44
CA VAL A 48 1.50 -4.29 18.30
C VAL A 48 2.36 -5.49 17.98
N TRP A 49 1.84 -6.67 18.21
CA TRP A 49 2.57 -7.93 18.05
C TRP A 49 3.08 -8.14 16.62
N ARG A 50 2.46 -7.50 15.62
CA ARG A 50 2.85 -7.55 14.22
C ARG A 50 2.30 -6.37 13.44
N VAL A 51 3.19 -5.61 12.82
CA VAL A 51 2.78 -4.53 11.93
C VAL A 51 2.18 -5.15 10.66
N PRO A 52 0.98 -4.75 10.20
CA PRO A 52 0.33 -5.31 9.03
C PRO A 52 0.94 -4.77 7.73
N MET A 53 2.22 -5.07 7.51
CA MET A 53 3.00 -4.68 6.33
C MET A 53 3.63 -5.91 5.69
N ALA A 54 3.71 -5.94 4.36
CA ALA A 54 4.50 -6.93 3.65
C ALA A 54 5.98 -6.79 4.03
N ARG A 55 6.65 -7.90 4.27
CA ARG A 55 8.06 -7.90 4.72
C ARG A 55 8.97 -7.45 3.59
N ILE A 56 9.91 -6.55 3.88
CA ILE A 56 11.04 -6.27 3.00
C ILE A 56 12.06 -7.37 3.21
N LEU A 57 12.38 -8.10 2.15
CA LEU A 57 13.31 -9.24 2.16
C LEU A 57 14.73 -8.82 1.78
N GLY A 58 14.90 -7.72 1.05
CA GLY A 58 16.18 -7.21 0.64
C GLY A 58 16.18 -6.48 -0.70
N LEU A 59 17.37 -6.36 -1.29
CA LEU A 59 17.59 -5.76 -2.60
C LEU A 59 18.13 -6.81 -3.56
N ALA A 60 17.76 -6.75 -4.82
CA ALA A 60 18.28 -7.61 -5.87
C ALA A 60 18.60 -6.81 -7.13
N GLN A 61 19.69 -7.20 -7.79
CA GLN A 61 20.00 -6.70 -9.13
C GLN A 61 19.09 -7.37 -10.14
N THR A 62 18.41 -6.58 -10.97
CA THR A 62 17.53 -7.06 -12.04
C THR A 62 18.01 -6.52 -13.40
N THR A 63 17.46 -7.03 -14.49
CA THR A 63 17.73 -6.51 -15.84
C THR A 63 17.30 -5.05 -16.03
N LEU A 64 16.42 -4.54 -15.16
CA LEU A 64 15.94 -3.15 -15.18
C LEU A 64 16.64 -2.25 -14.14
N GLY A 65 17.59 -2.80 -13.37
CA GLY A 65 18.32 -2.11 -12.32
C GLY A 65 18.10 -2.73 -10.95
N LEU A 66 18.41 -1.98 -9.90
CA LEU A 66 18.24 -2.42 -8.53
C LEU A 66 16.74 -2.48 -8.18
N GLY A 67 16.28 -3.60 -7.66
CA GLY A 67 14.89 -3.83 -7.22
C GLY A 67 14.80 -4.12 -5.73
N LEU A 68 13.69 -3.71 -5.11
CA LEU A 68 13.33 -4.07 -3.75
C LEU A 68 12.58 -5.40 -3.76
N LEU A 69 13.07 -6.37 -2.99
CA LEU A 69 12.39 -7.64 -2.78
C LEU A 69 11.43 -7.51 -1.61
N VAL A 70 10.16 -7.75 -1.89
CA VAL A 70 9.08 -7.69 -0.91
C VAL A 70 8.36 -9.02 -0.86
N GLU A 71 7.89 -9.40 0.32
CA GLU A 71 7.05 -10.56 0.53
C GLU A 71 5.84 -10.55 -0.41
N LYS A 72 5.57 -11.68 -1.06
CA LYS A 72 4.38 -11.85 -1.87
C LYS A 72 3.19 -12.17 -0.97
N ILE A 73 2.17 -11.32 -0.99
CA ILE A 73 0.88 -11.65 -0.40
C ILE A 73 0.08 -12.43 -1.44
N THR A 74 -0.50 -13.57 -1.04
CA THR A 74 -1.16 -14.51 -1.95
C THR A 74 -2.64 -14.68 -1.61
N ASP A 75 -3.42 -15.09 -2.60
CA ASP A 75 -4.74 -15.68 -2.37
C ASP A 75 -4.59 -17.16 -1.91
N GLU A 76 -5.71 -17.82 -1.64
CA GLU A 76 -5.75 -19.24 -1.23
C GLU A 76 -5.18 -20.20 -2.30
N ALA A 77 -5.19 -19.81 -3.56
CA ALA A 77 -4.64 -20.58 -4.68
C ALA A 77 -3.15 -20.32 -4.92
N GLY A 78 -2.50 -19.44 -4.11
CA GLY A 78 -1.09 -19.08 -4.23
C GLY A 78 -0.80 -18.02 -5.31
N ASN A 79 -1.81 -17.43 -5.93
CA ASN A 79 -1.64 -16.31 -6.85
C ASN A 79 -1.39 -15.00 -6.07
N ILE A 80 -1.06 -13.93 -6.77
CA ILE A 80 -0.96 -12.60 -6.16
C ILE A 80 -2.33 -12.20 -5.61
N ALA A 81 -2.38 -11.87 -4.32
CA ALA A 81 -3.61 -11.45 -3.66
C ALA A 81 -4.19 -10.18 -4.30
N PRO A 82 -5.54 -10.09 -4.38
CA PRO A 82 -6.19 -8.87 -4.81
C PRO A 82 -5.91 -7.72 -3.83
N THR A 83 -5.85 -6.51 -4.36
CA THR A 83 -5.84 -5.31 -3.53
C THR A 83 -7.26 -4.91 -3.12
N VAL A 84 -7.37 -4.05 -2.10
CA VAL A 84 -8.66 -3.44 -1.73
C VAL A 84 -9.28 -2.69 -2.92
N ALA A 85 -8.45 -2.10 -3.80
CA ALA A 85 -8.92 -1.47 -5.03
C ALA A 85 -9.52 -2.49 -6.01
N ASP A 86 -8.94 -3.69 -6.10
CA ASP A 86 -9.47 -4.76 -6.94
C ASP A 86 -10.81 -5.27 -6.42
N LEU A 87 -10.89 -5.51 -5.11
CA LEU A 87 -12.12 -5.94 -4.44
C LEU A 87 -13.23 -4.90 -4.57
N ALA A 88 -12.90 -3.61 -4.41
CA ALA A 88 -13.85 -2.53 -4.61
C ALA A 88 -14.38 -2.46 -6.05
N ARG A 89 -13.52 -2.66 -7.05
CA ARG A 89 -13.94 -2.73 -8.48
C ARG A 89 -14.83 -3.93 -8.79
N GLN A 90 -14.64 -5.04 -8.08
CA GLN A 90 -15.46 -6.24 -8.20
C GLN A 90 -16.77 -6.18 -7.39
N GLY A 91 -17.02 -5.08 -6.67
CA GLY A 91 -18.21 -4.96 -5.80
C GLY A 91 -18.15 -5.83 -4.53
N LYS A 92 -16.95 -6.29 -4.13
CA LYS A 92 -16.71 -7.19 -2.99
C LYS A 92 -16.36 -6.44 -1.69
N MET A 93 -16.73 -5.16 -1.60
CA MET A 93 -16.56 -4.37 -0.37
C MET A 93 -17.77 -4.57 0.54
N ASP A 94 -17.79 -5.68 1.28
CA ASP A 94 -18.81 -5.97 2.29
C ASP A 94 -18.51 -5.31 3.65
N GLU A 95 -19.38 -5.51 4.61
CA GLU A 95 -19.24 -4.97 5.96
C GLU A 95 -18.05 -5.59 6.70
N VAL A 96 -17.74 -6.86 6.45
CA VAL A 96 -16.62 -7.58 7.08
C VAL A 96 -15.31 -6.98 6.61
N LEU A 97 -15.10 -6.85 5.31
CA LEU A 97 -13.90 -6.24 4.75
C LEU A 97 -13.78 -4.76 5.16
N SER A 98 -14.91 -4.06 5.29
CA SER A 98 -14.92 -2.67 5.78
C SER A 98 -14.44 -2.59 7.23
N ALA A 99 -14.90 -3.47 8.11
CA ALA A 99 -14.46 -3.53 9.52
C ALA A 99 -12.98 -3.93 9.63
N GLN A 100 -12.54 -4.92 8.84
CA GLN A 100 -11.12 -5.30 8.76
C GLN A 100 -10.23 -4.13 8.31
N LEU A 101 -10.72 -3.29 7.39
CA LEU A 101 -9.98 -2.12 6.92
C LEU A 101 -9.89 -1.03 8.01
N ASP A 102 -10.94 -0.86 8.80
CA ASP A 102 -10.93 0.04 9.97
C ASP A 102 -9.89 -0.42 11.00
N GLU A 103 -9.88 -1.69 11.36
CA GLU A 103 -8.91 -2.30 12.28
C GLU A 103 -7.47 -2.19 11.75
N PHE A 104 -7.26 -2.52 10.48
CA PHE A 104 -5.97 -2.42 9.81
C PHE A 104 -5.38 -1.00 9.89
N VAL A 105 -6.19 0.03 9.71
CA VAL A 105 -5.74 1.43 9.77
C VAL A 105 -5.41 1.85 11.20
N GLU A 106 -6.16 1.36 12.19
CA GLU A 106 -5.83 1.57 13.60
C GLU A 106 -4.52 0.88 13.97
N ASP A 107 -4.28 -0.35 13.50
CA ASP A 107 -3.02 -1.08 13.71
C ASP A 107 -1.81 -0.33 13.12
N LEU A 108 -1.95 0.23 11.91
CA LEU A 108 -0.91 1.08 11.31
C LEU A 108 -0.62 2.33 12.15
N ALA A 109 -1.67 2.96 12.70
CA ALA A 109 -1.54 4.14 13.55
C ALA A 109 -0.91 3.79 14.90
N ASP A 110 -1.26 2.64 15.48
CA ASP A 110 -0.71 2.15 16.75
C ASP A 110 0.75 1.71 16.62
N ALA A 111 1.11 1.08 15.53
CA ALA A 111 2.48 0.77 15.18
C ALA A 111 3.31 2.01 14.80
N HIS A 112 2.68 3.19 14.71
CA HIS A 112 3.30 4.45 14.32
C HIS A 112 3.97 4.35 12.93
N VAL A 113 3.34 3.65 11.98
CA VAL A 113 3.80 3.62 10.58
C VAL A 113 3.64 5.00 9.96
N VAL A 114 4.70 5.54 9.39
CA VAL A 114 4.61 6.83 8.67
C VAL A 114 4.25 6.56 7.22
N LEU A 115 3.07 7.03 6.80
CA LEU A 115 2.54 6.83 5.45
C LEU A 115 2.71 8.09 4.60
N HIS A 116 3.23 7.96 3.39
CA HIS A 116 3.12 9.03 2.40
C HIS A 116 1.89 8.86 1.51
N ASP A 117 1.50 7.63 1.19
CA ASP A 117 0.30 7.33 0.41
C ASP A 117 -0.50 6.17 1.05
N LEU A 118 -1.74 6.46 1.43
CA LEU A 118 -2.71 5.45 1.86
C LEU A 118 -3.76 5.32 0.76
N SER A 119 -3.56 4.36 -0.12
CA SER A 119 -4.48 4.11 -1.23
C SER A 119 -4.96 2.65 -1.22
N PRO A 120 -6.17 2.36 -1.74
CA PRO A 120 -6.69 1.00 -1.78
C PRO A 120 -5.84 0.05 -2.64
N SER A 121 -5.05 0.56 -3.58
CA SER A 121 -4.12 -0.21 -4.40
C SER A 121 -2.86 -0.65 -3.64
N ASN A 122 -2.55 0.00 -2.52
CA ASN A 122 -1.39 -0.27 -1.70
C ASN A 122 -1.70 -1.24 -0.53
N ILE A 123 -2.93 -1.76 -0.47
CA ILE A 123 -3.40 -2.69 0.56
C ILE A 123 -3.81 -4.00 -0.11
N ALA A 124 -3.06 -5.07 0.12
CA ALA A 124 -3.37 -6.41 -0.36
C ALA A 124 -4.23 -7.17 0.67
N CYS A 125 -5.22 -7.94 0.18
CA CYS A 125 -6.08 -8.78 1.01
C CYS A 125 -5.80 -10.25 0.72
N GLY A 126 -5.15 -10.96 1.65
CA GLY A 126 -4.73 -12.34 1.41
C GLY A 126 -3.93 -12.95 2.54
N LEU A 127 -3.07 -13.90 2.18
CA LEU A 127 -2.21 -14.66 3.07
C LEU A 127 -0.77 -14.16 2.96
N ASN A 128 -0.11 -13.94 4.08
CA ASN A 128 1.33 -13.70 4.11
C ASN A 128 2.12 -15.02 4.05
N ALA A 129 3.46 -14.96 3.99
CA ALA A 129 4.31 -16.15 3.92
C ALA A 129 4.22 -17.07 5.16
N ASP A 130 3.68 -16.60 6.28
CA ASP A 130 3.41 -17.43 7.46
C ASP A 130 2.00 -18.05 7.45
N GLY A 131 1.25 -17.92 6.34
CA GLY A 131 -0.12 -18.42 6.20
C GLY A 131 -1.17 -17.63 6.99
N LYS A 132 -0.84 -16.43 7.48
CA LYS A 132 -1.83 -15.58 8.16
C LYS A 132 -2.65 -14.79 7.15
N SER A 133 -3.96 -14.90 7.26
CA SER A 133 -4.91 -14.09 6.49
C SER A 133 -5.04 -12.68 7.08
N GLY A 134 -5.24 -11.68 6.20
CA GLY A 134 -5.48 -10.31 6.61
C GLY A 134 -5.25 -9.29 5.52
N LEU A 135 -5.22 -8.02 5.94
CA LEU A 135 -4.83 -6.89 5.10
C LEU A 135 -3.35 -6.55 5.35
N PHE A 136 -2.63 -6.28 4.28
CA PHE A 136 -1.21 -5.98 4.34
C PHE A 136 -0.88 -4.75 3.50
N LEU A 137 -0.19 -3.77 4.11
CA LEU A 137 0.36 -2.65 3.37
C LEU A 137 1.54 -3.14 2.53
N ILE A 138 1.47 -2.94 1.22
CA ILE A 138 2.49 -3.41 0.26
C ILE A 138 3.34 -2.28 -0.32
N ASP A 139 2.90 -1.02 -0.15
CA ASP A 139 3.57 0.18 -0.64
C ASP A 139 3.02 1.43 0.07
N GLY A 140 3.62 2.59 -0.15
CA GLY A 140 3.09 3.88 0.31
C GLY A 140 3.54 4.30 1.71
N PHE A 141 4.58 3.68 2.27
CA PHE A 141 5.16 4.03 3.57
C PHE A 141 6.54 4.69 3.42
N GLY A 142 6.97 5.36 4.49
CA GLY A 142 8.22 6.11 4.54
C GLY A 142 8.04 7.63 4.58
N VAL A 143 9.11 8.33 4.93
CA VAL A 143 9.11 9.77 5.12
C VAL A 143 9.60 10.48 3.86
N LEU A 144 8.74 11.25 3.20
CA LEU A 144 9.10 12.11 2.07
C LEU A 144 9.44 13.58 2.45
N PRO A 145 8.89 14.17 3.54
CA PRO A 145 9.08 15.58 3.84
C PRO A 145 10.46 15.91 4.40
N LEU A 146 10.92 17.14 4.10
CA LEU A 146 12.17 17.73 4.64
C LEU A 146 12.21 17.77 6.18
N VAL A 147 11.05 17.86 6.84
CA VAL A 147 10.92 17.81 8.30
C VAL A 147 10.05 16.64 8.70
N PRO A 148 10.59 15.64 9.41
CA PRO A 148 9.89 14.39 9.71
C PRO A 148 8.97 14.48 10.94
N VAL A 149 8.14 15.53 11.06
CA VAL A 149 7.26 15.77 12.22
C VAL A 149 6.36 14.58 12.56
N TYR A 150 5.94 13.82 11.55
CA TYR A 150 5.09 12.64 11.74
C TYR A 150 5.87 11.44 12.28
N ALA A 151 7.17 11.34 11.97
CA ALA A 151 8.04 10.33 12.56
C ALA A 151 8.33 10.62 14.04
N TRP A 152 8.30 11.89 14.45
CA TRP A 152 8.57 12.30 15.83
C TRP A 152 7.34 12.30 16.74
N SER A 153 6.13 12.46 16.17
CA SER A 153 4.91 12.57 16.94
C SER A 153 3.86 11.52 16.54
N LYS A 154 3.68 10.49 17.37
CA LYS A 154 2.67 9.45 17.20
C LYS A 154 1.25 10.07 17.07
N ARG A 155 0.94 11.11 17.85
CA ARG A 155 -0.36 11.79 17.81
C ARG A 155 -0.60 12.47 16.47
N LEU A 156 0.36 13.24 15.96
CA LEU A 156 0.23 13.91 14.67
C LEU A 156 0.18 12.90 13.52
N ASN A 157 0.96 11.81 13.61
CA ASN A 157 0.92 10.74 12.63
C ASN A 157 -0.44 10.04 12.60
N ARG A 158 -1.02 9.69 13.76
CA ARG A 158 -2.36 9.11 13.87
C ARG A 158 -3.42 10.02 13.23
N GLN A 159 -3.42 11.30 13.54
CA GLN A 159 -4.35 12.27 12.93
C GLN A 159 -4.21 12.33 11.41
N ARG A 160 -2.96 12.27 10.91
CA ARG A 160 -2.69 12.22 9.47
C ARG A 160 -3.22 10.95 8.83
N ILE A 161 -2.98 9.78 9.44
CA ILE A 161 -3.47 8.48 8.96
C ILE A 161 -5.00 8.51 8.88
N GLN A 162 -5.68 8.91 9.95
CA GLN A 162 -7.14 8.99 10.01
C GLN A 162 -7.72 9.93 8.94
N ARG A 163 -7.09 11.09 8.70
CA ARG A 163 -7.49 11.99 7.63
C ARG A 163 -7.34 11.34 6.26
N LYS A 164 -6.18 10.73 5.97
CA LYS A 164 -5.94 10.02 4.70
C LYS A 164 -6.93 8.88 4.50
N TYR A 165 -7.25 8.17 5.57
CA TYR A 165 -8.23 7.10 5.54
C TYR A 165 -9.63 7.62 5.20
N ALA A 166 -10.08 8.69 5.83
CA ALA A 166 -11.35 9.33 5.51
C ALA A 166 -11.42 9.80 4.04
N GLU A 167 -10.34 10.40 3.52
CA GLU A 167 -10.21 10.78 2.11
C GLU A 167 -10.29 9.57 1.17
N MET A 168 -9.61 8.48 1.51
CA MET A 168 -9.64 7.22 0.77
C MET A 168 -11.05 6.62 0.73
N ARG A 169 -11.73 6.52 1.89
CA ARG A 169 -13.11 6.01 2.00
C ARG A 169 -14.08 6.86 1.17
N ALA A 170 -13.97 8.17 1.24
CA ALA A 170 -14.81 9.07 0.45
C ALA A 170 -14.58 8.90 -1.06
N ALA A 171 -13.32 8.73 -1.49
CA ALA A 171 -12.98 8.48 -2.89
C ALA A 171 -13.51 7.13 -3.38
N MET A 172 -13.43 6.07 -2.57
CA MET A 172 -13.99 4.76 -2.89
C MET A 172 -15.52 4.82 -3.03
N ALA A 173 -16.21 5.47 -2.08
CA ALA A 173 -17.67 5.64 -2.12
C ALA A 173 -18.12 6.43 -3.35
N ARG A 174 -17.40 7.48 -3.72
CA ARG A 174 -17.67 8.26 -4.95
C ARG A 174 -17.54 7.38 -6.21
N ARG A 175 -16.44 6.64 -6.34
CA ARG A 175 -16.22 5.74 -7.48
C ARG A 175 -17.28 4.65 -7.59
N ALA A 176 -17.71 4.09 -6.46
CA ALA A 176 -18.79 3.09 -6.43
C ALA A 176 -20.11 3.68 -6.92
N ARG A 177 -20.47 4.90 -6.49
CA ARG A 177 -21.67 5.62 -6.98
C ARG A 177 -21.59 5.91 -8.48
N GLU A 178 -20.46 6.40 -8.97
CA GLU A 178 -20.26 6.66 -10.40
C GLU A 178 -20.37 5.39 -11.24
N ALA A 179 -19.82 4.27 -10.76
CA ALA A 179 -19.95 2.97 -11.43
C ALA A 179 -21.41 2.49 -11.48
N ALA A 180 -22.15 2.62 -10.39
CA ALA A 180 -23.56 2.27 -10.32
C ALA A 180 -24.42 3.11 -11.30
N LEU A 181 -24.17 4.42 -11.37
CA LEU A 181 -24.87 5.32 -12.31
C LEU A 181 -24.59 4.95 -13.77
N ARG A 182 -23.34 4.62 -14.11
CA ARG A 182 -22.95 4.18 -15.46
C ARG A 182 -23.59 2.83 -15.82
N ALA A 183 -23.71 1.92 -14.87
CA ALA A 183 -24.38 0.63 -15.09
C ALA A 183 -25.89 0.82 -15.34
N ALA A 184 -26.54 1.69 -14.56
CA ALA A 184 -27.95 2.00 -14.75
C ALA A 184 -28.24 2.64 -16.12
N SER A 185 -27.43 3.61 -16.56
CA SER A 185 -27.59 4.27 -17.86
C SER A 185 -27.39 3.33 -19.06
N ARG A 186 -26.49 2.33 -18.92
CA ARG A 186 -26.29 1.29 -19.97
C ARG A 186 -27.46 0.32 -20.05
N ALA A 187 -28.08 -0.02 -18.90
CA ALA A 187 -29.23 -0.90 -18.87
C ALA A 187 -30.47 -0.25 -19.51
N ASP A 188 -30.63 1.05 -19.41
CA ASP A 188 -31.74 1.81 -19.98
C ASP A 188 -31.56 2.03 -21.50
N GLY A 189 -30.32 2.27 -21.96
CA GLY A 189 -30.00 2.43 -23.39
C GLY A 189 -30.05 1.13 -24.21
N SER A 190 -30.15 -0.04 -23.58
CA SER A 190 -30.26 -1.34 -24.24
C SER A 190 -31.72 -1.78 -24.49
N LYS A 191 -32.70 -0.97 -24.06
CA LYS A 191 -34.14 -1.27 -24.22
C LYS A 191 -34.79 -0.49 -25.37
N THR A 192 -34.03 0.28 -26.13
CA THR A 192 -34.45 0.99 -27.32
C THR A 192 -33.92 0.34 -28.57
#